data_1d5259a24a7fa35d3258422573a7b47f
#
_entry.id   1d5259a24a7fa35d3258422573a7b47f
#
_cell.length_a   1.000
_cell.length_b   1.000
_cell.length_c   1.000
_cell.angle_alpha   90.00
_cell.angle_beta   90.00
_cell.angle_gamma   90.00
#
_symmetry.space_group_name_H-M   'P 1'
#
loop_
_entity.id
_entity.type
_entity.pdbx_description
1 polymer ?
#
loop_
_entity_poly.entity_id
_entity_poly.type
_entity_poly.pdbx_seq_one_letter_code
_entity_poly.pdbx_strand_id
1 'polypeptide(L)'
;MLNPDDFRFPSIEALQAFEAAARLGTFERAAELLSITGSAASKRVSGLEGMLGVSLLQRDGRSLALTSHGREYLEQIAPILAQLAAVPLHRRQVQRQQRLTLRTPPTFARQILIPRLASFAEACPEIELEILLSSPSDGQDLPLADVEVCGDSHGVAAGERLLEERVLPMAAPGLLLGLPRPWTPAMLAGLPLLRSPLEPWQPWFRVAGLDWPEPCAGPRLLDLGMTLEAAANGQGVALARPSLARAWLAEGRLVVLFPLRSAPTHHYHLRSHQASPASQRFAAWLAAICREAVAQGREFLPAADD
;
A
#
# COMPACT_ATOMS: atom_id res chain seq x y z
N MET A 1 17.96 -33.61 -0.86
CA MET A 1 18.07 -33.51 0.60
C MET A 1 19.53 -33.63 0.96
N LEU A 2 20.13 -32.63 1.64
CA LEU A 2 21.52 -32.72 2.11
C LEU A 2 21.56 -33.76 3.24
N ASN A 3 22.49 -34.72 3.17
CA ASN A 3 22.67 -35.69 4.26
C ASN A 3 23.34 -34.98 5.43
N PRO A 4 22.75 -34.97 6.64
CA PRO A 4 23.34 -34.29 7.82
C PRO A 4 24.73 -34.75 8.20
N ASP A 5 25.11 -35.98 7.86
CA ASP A 5 26.42 -36.56 8.22
C ASP A 5 27.55 -36.08 7.30
N ASP A 6 27.25 -35.50 6.14
CA ASP A 6 28.24 -35.04 5.16
C ASP A 6 28.73 -33.60 5.42
N PHE A 7 28.05 -32.84 6.30
CA PHE A 7 28.34 -31.42 6.51
C PHE A 7 28.44 -31.07 7.98
N ARG A 8 29.50 -30.37 8.37
CA ARG A 8 29.59 -29.68 9.66
C ARG A 8 29.30 -28.20 9.44
N PHE A 9 28.20 -27.72 9.99
CA PHE A 9 27.84 -26.32 9.92
C PHE A 9 28.44 -25.54 11.10
N PRO A 10 29.06 -24.38 10.85
CA PRO A 10 29.49 -23.49 11.90
C PRO A 10 28.29 -22.86 12.63
N SER A 11 28.48 -22.45 13.89
CA SER A 11 27.42 -21.70 14.55
C SER A 11 27.29 -20.30 13.95
N ILE A 12 26.06 -19.76 13.96
CA ILE A 12 25.78 -18.41 13.45
C ILE A 12 26.59 -17.36 14.21
N GLU A 13 26.78 -17.55 15.52
CA GLU A 13 27.60 -16.67 16.36
C GLU A 13 29.08 -16.66 15.96
N ALA A 14 29.60 -17.80 15.48
CA ALA A 14 30.98 -17.86 15.00
C ALA A 14 31.13 -17.14 13.66
N LEU A 15 30.16 -17.29 12.76
CA LEU A 15 30.10 -16.57 11.46
C LEU A 15 29.96 -15.06 11.68
N GLN A 16 29.11 -14.63 12.60
CA GLN A 16 28.96 -13.20 12.95
C GLN A 16 30.20 -12.61 13.57
N ALA A 17 30.89 -13.38 14.45
CA ALA A 17 32.15 -12.93 15.06
C ALA A 17 33.25 -12.76 14.01
N PHE A 18 33.34 -13.68 13.05
CA PHE A 18 34.29 -13.58 11.94
C PHE A 18 34.01 -12.38 11.04
N GLU A 19 32.73 -12.21 10.58
CA GLU A 19 32.32 -11.10 9.72
C GLU A 19 32.62 -9.75 10.42
N ALA A 20 32.21 -9.60 11.67
CA ALA A 20 32.43 -8.39 12.44
C ALA A 20 33.95 -8.09 12.65
N ALA A 21 34.75 -9.11 12.96
CA ALA A 21 36.21 -8.96 13.14
C ALA A 21 36.90 -8.59 11.82
N ALA A 22 36.50 -9.21 10.72
CA ALA A 22 36.99 -8.90 9.38
C ALA A 22 36.68 -7.45 8.95
N ARG A 23 35.47 -6.98 9.23
CA ARG A 23 35.00 -5.64 8.86
C ARG A 23 35.61 -4.54 9.77
N LEU A 24 35.68 -4.78 11.08
CA LEU A 24 36.09 -3.77 12.06
C LEU A 24 37.60 -3.80 12.38
N GLY A 25 38.29 -4.84 11.93
CA GLY A 25 39.74 -4.94 12.01
C GLY A 25 40.31 -5.30 13.39
N THR A 26 39.47 -5.46 14.42
CA THR A 26 39.91 -5.90 15.77
C THR A 26 38.82 -6.73 16.46
N PHE A 27 39.26 -7.64 17.36
CA PHE A 27 38.31 -8.42 18.16
C PHE A 27 37.56 -7.57 19.20
N GLU A 28 38.17 -6.50 19.70
CA GLU A 28 37.55 -5.58 20.64
C GLU A 28 36.36 -4.87 20.03
N ARG A 29 36.52 -4.29 18.85
CA ARG A 29 35.43 -3.62 18.12
C ARG A 29 34.32 -4.59 17.69
N ALA A 30 34.70 -5.80 17.26
CA ALA A 30 33.74 -6.85 16.94
C ALA A 30 32.94 -7.27 18.18
N ALA A 31 33.61 -7.34 19.33
CA ALA A 31 33.00 -7.69 20.60
C ALA A 31 32.00 -6.64 21.08
N GLU A 32 32.33 -5.35 20.96
CA GLU A 32 31.42 -4.23 21.24
C GLU A 32 30.17 -4.33 20.39
N LEU A 33 30.32 -4.53 19.07
CA LEU A 33 29.17 -4.67 18.15
C LEU A 33 28.28 -5.85 18.53
N LEU A 34 28.87 -6.98 18.95
CA LEU A 34 28.15 -8.21 19.27
C LEU A 34 27.72 -8.32 20.73
N SER A 35 28.00 -7.31 21.55
CA SER A 35 27.73 -7.31 23.00
C SER A 35 28.32 -8.53 23.72
N ILE A 36 29.59 -8.86 23.41
CA ILE A 36 30.39 -9.96 24.04
C ILE A 36 31.76 -9.42 24.44
N THR A 37 32.62 -10.27 25.02
CA THR A 37 34.01 -9.92 25.32
C THR A 37 34.93 -10.16 24.11
N GLY A 38 36.04 -9.43 23.99
CA GLY A 38 37.05 -9.63 22.94
C GLY A 38 37.61 -11.06 22.92
N SER A 39 37.81 -11.65 24.10
CA SER A 39 38.26 -13.05 24.25
C SER A 39 37.19 -14.03 23.73
N ALA A 40 35.91 -13.74 23.94
CA ALA A 40 34.82 -14.57 23.41
C ALA A 40 34.73 -14.47 21.86
N ALA A 41 34.90 -13.27 21.30
CA ALA A 41 34.94 -13.08 19.85
C ALA A 41 36.13 -13.85 19.24
N SER A 42 37.33 -13.71 19.82
CA SER A 42 38.50 -14.44 19.37
C SER A 42 38.33 -15.97 19.45
N LYS A 43 37.75 -16.49 20.55
CA LYS A 43 37.49 -17.91 20.72
C LYS A 43 36.49 -18.46 19.69
N ARG A 44 35.47 -17.69 19.36
CA ARG A 44 34.49 -18.07 18.32
C ARG A 44 35.11 -18.17 16.93
N VAL A 45 35.95 -17.20 16.56
CA VAL A 45 36.67 -17.22 15.28
C VAL A 45 37.69 -18.36 15.26
N SER A 46 38.48 -18.57 16.32
CA SER A 46 39.40 -19.71 16.36
C SER A 46 38.70 -21.06 16.29
N GLY A 47 37.49 -21.18 16.89
CA GLY A 47 36.67 -22.38 16.75
C GLY A 47 36.19 -22.61 15.29
N LEU A 48 35.83 -21.53 14.57
CA LEU A 48 35.48 -21.57 13.15
C LEU A 48 36.69 -22.01 12.30
N GLU A 49 37.84 -21.39 12.49
CA GLU A 49 39.09 -21.76 11.81
C GLU A 49 39.50 -23.21 12.07
N GLY A 50 39.38 -23.66 13.31
CA GLY A 50 39.63 -25.05 13.68
C GLY A 50 38.68 -26.04 13.02
N MET A 51 37.41 -25.69 12.83
CA MET A 51 36.45 -26.51 12.13
C MET A 51 36.72 -26.56 10.62
N LEU A 52 37.13 -25.43 10.03
CA LEU A 52 37.42 -25.32 8.59
C LEU A 52 38.83 -25.84 8.23
N GLY A 53 39.71 -25.99 9.21
CA GLY A 53 41.09 -26.42 9.00
C GLY A 53 41.99 -25.36 8.34
N VAL A 54 41.54 -24.11 8.26
CA VAL A 54 42.28 -23.01 7.64
C VAL A 54 42.15 -21.73 8.47
N SER A 55 43.18 -20.90 8.46
CA SER A 55 43.13 -19.56 9.08
C SER A 55 42.42 -18.58 8.16
N LEU A 56 41.44 -17.88 8.69
CA LEU A 56 40.65 -16.84 7.99
C LEU A 56 41.18 -15.44 8.28
N LEU A 57 41.70 -15.21 9.48
CA LEU A 57 42.29 -13.95 9.92
C LEU A 57 43.78 -14.12 10.26
N GLN A 58 44.56 -13.09 10.01
CA GLN A 58 45.95 -12.97 10.42
C GLN A 58 46.20 -11.65 11.14
N ARG A 59 47.18 -11.59 12.02
CA ARG A 59 47.58 -10.34 12.67
C ARG A 59 48.43 -9.50 11.71
N ASP A 60 48.05 -8.24 11.55
CA ASP A 60 48.82 -7.23 10.87
C ASP A 60 49.10 -6.08 11.85
N GLY A 61 50.22 -6.18 12.58
CA GLY A 61 50.53 -5.26 13.68
C GLY A 61 49.49 -5.30 14.81
N ARG A 62 48.76 -4.20 14.96
CA ARG A 62 47.67 -4.05 15.95
C ARG A 62 46.27 -4.38 15.40
N SER A 63 46.20 -4.71 14.11
CA SER A 63 44.91 -4.99 13.42
C SER A 63 44.84 -6.46 13.00
N LEU A 64 43.64 -6.86 12.59
CA LEU A 64 43.35 -8.12 11.94
C LEU A 64 43.21 -7.87 10.43
N ALA A 65 43.79 -8.73 9.62
CA ALA A 65 43.66 -8.75 8.19
C ALA A 65 43.12 -10.12 7.73
N LEU A 66 42.36 -10.12 6.65
CA LEU A 66 41.85 -11.34 6.01
C LEU A 66 43.02 -12.09 5.31
N THR A 67 43.09 -13.39 5.50
CA THR A 67 43.87 -14.28 4.63
C THR A 67 43.21 -14.40 3.25
N SER A 68 43.84 -15.09 2.30
CA SER A 68 43.21 -15.43 1.02
C SER A 68 41.93 -16.27 1.22
N HIS A 69 42.01 -17.30 2.05
CA HIS A 69 40.85 -18.12 2.43
C HIS A 69 39.76 -17.31 3.17
N GLY A 70 40.20 -16.36 4.04
CA GLY A 70 39.25 -15.47 4.75
C GLY A 70 38.46 -14.57 3.83
N ARG A 71 39.09 -14.01 2.77
CA ARG A 71 38.38 -13.21 1.76
C ARG A 71 37.35 -14.02 1.01
N GLU A 72 37.76 -15.14 0.48
CA GLU A 72 36.86 -16.05 -0.28
C GLU A 72 35.70 -16.53 0.60
N TYR A 73 35.95 -16.91 1.83
CA TYR A 73 34.93 -17.36 2.77
C TYR A 73 33.96 -16.22 3.15
N LEU A 74 34.46 -15.00 3.38
CA LEU A 74 33.65 -13.83 3.69
C LEU A 74 32.70 -13.47 2.53
N GLU A 75 33.20 -13.49 1.29
CA GLU A 75 32.38 -13.23 0.10
C GLU A 75 31.19 -14.18 -0.03
N GLN A 76 31.36 -15.45 0.37
CA GLN A 76 30.31 -16.45 0.36
C GLN A 76 29.33 -16.30 1.55
N ILE A 77 29.86 -16.03 2.75
CA ILE A 77 29.05 -16.04 3.99
C ILE A 77 28.32 -14.73 4.23
N ALA A 78 28.87 -13.57 3.86
CA ALA A 78 28.24 -12.29 4.11
C ALA A 78 26.83 -12.16 3.47
N PRO A 79 26.58 -12.58 2.22
CA PRO A 79 25.24 -12.59 1.64
C PRO A 79 24.26 -13.52 2.38
N ILE A 80 24.74 -14.69 2.83
CA ILE A 80 23.93 -15.65 3.58
C ILE A 80 23.50 -15.09 4.93
N LEU A 81 24.43 -14.47 5.67
CA LEU A 81 24.13 -13.79 6.94
C LEU A 81 23.15 -12.64 6.74
N ALA A 82 23.30 -11.87 5.65
CA ALA A 82 22.36 -10.79 5.31
C ALA A 82 20.97 -11.33 5.02
N GLN A 83 20.85 -12.45 4.27
CA GLN A 83 19.57 -13.10 4.01
C GLN A 83 18.92 -13.64 5.29
N LEU A 84 19.70 -14.27 6.17
CA LEU A 84 19.21 -14.71 7.48
C LEU A 84 18.74 -13.56 8.35
N ALA A 85 19.47 -12.44 8.35
CA ALA A 85 19.10 -11.24 9.09
C ALA A 85 17.84 -10.55 8.50
N ALA A 86 17.56 -10.76 7.22
CA ALA A 86 16.38 -10.25 6.56
C ALA A 86 15.09 -11.02 6.91
N VAL A 87 15.20 -12.25 7.48
CA VAL A 87 14.05 -13.00 7.95
C VAL A 87 13.37 -12.24 9.09
N PRO A 88 12.09 -11.83 8.95
CA PRO A 88 11.44 -10.92 9.92
C PRO A 88 11.46 -11.42 11.37
N LEU A 89 11.39 -12.75 11.57
CA LEU A 89 11.39 -13.37 12.89
C LEU A 89 12.79 -13.35 13.58
N HIS A 90 13.88 -13.13 12.83
CA HIS A 90 15.24 -13.07 13.37
C HIS A 90 15.65 -11.66 13.83
N ARG A 91 14.87 -10.63 13.52
CA ARG A 91 15.15 -9.28 14.02
C ARG A 91 14.93 -9.22 15.53
N ARG A 92 15.98 -8.86 16.29
CA ARG A 92 15.84 -8.54 17.72
C ARG A 92 14.78 -7.47 17.89
N GLN A 93 13.91 -7.64 18.90
CA GLN A 93 12.87 -6.66 19.29
C GLN A 93 13.50 -5.40 19.91
N VAL A 94 14.13 -4.58 19.11
CA VAL A 94 14.34 -3.18 19.45
C VAL A 94 13.13 -2.45 18.90
N GLN A 95 12.16 -2.16 19.78
CA GLN A 95 10.83 -1.58 19.46
C GLN A 95 10.19 -2.26 18.24
N ARG A 96 9.31 -3.23 18.52
CA ARG A 96 8.46 -3.83 17.49
C ARG A 96 7.50 -2.77 16.97
N GLN A 97 7.91 -1.99 15.99
CA GLN A 97 6.94 -1.48 15.05
C GLN A 97 6.35 -2.72 14.36
N GLN A 98 5.08 -2.97 14.61
CA GLN A 98 4.37 -4.02 13.91
C GLN A 98 4.20 -3.54 12.47
N ARG A 99 4.90 -4.15 11.52
CA ARG A 99 4.72 -3.81 10.11
C ARG A 99 3.36 -4.35 9.66
N LEU A 100 2.57 -3.49 9.07
CA LEU A 100 1.28 -3.81 8.47
C LEU A 100 1.30 -3.41 7.01
N THR A 101 1.08 -4.36 6.12
CA THR A 101 1.02 -4.11 4.68
C THR A 101 -0.42 -3.97 4.24
N LEU A 102 -0.77 -2.81 3.69
CA LEU A 102 -2.06 -2.53 3.07
C LEU A 102 -1.92 -2.53 1.55
N ARG A 103 -2.76 -3.27 0.85
CA ARG A 103 -2.97 -3.11 -0.59
C ARG A 103 -4.27 -2.39 -0.86
N THR A 104 -4.26 -1.41 -1.79
CA THR A 104 -5.42 -0.56 -2.04
C THR A 104 -5.40 0.05 -3.44
N PRO A 105 -6.56 0.30 -4.07
CA PRO A 105 -6.64 1.03 -5.33
C PRO A 105 -6.10 2.46 -5.20
N PRO A 106 -5.45 3.02 -6.25
CA PRO A 106 -4.82 4.34 -6.21
C PRO A 106 -5.78 5.46 -5.80
N THR A 107 -6.99 5.48 -6.33
CA THR A 107 -8.00 6.49 -5.99
C THR A 107 -8.38 6.44 -4.52
N PHE A 108 -8.61 5.24 -3.97
CA PHE A 108 -8.94 5.09 -2.54
C PHE A 108 -7.78 5.54 -1.65
N ALA A 109 -6.55 5.17 -2.00
CA ALA A 109 -5.37 5.63 -1.27
C ALA A 109 -5.29 7.16 -1.22
N ARG A 110 -5.37 7.82 -2.37
CA ARG A 110 -5.19 9.28 -2.49
C ARG A 110 -6.32 10.08 -1.86
N GLN A 111 -7.57 9.67 -2.05
CA GLN A 111 -8.73 10.47 -1.65
C GLN A 111 -9.24 10.16 -0.23
N ILE A 112 -9.03 8.95 0.24
CA ILE A 112 -9.54 8.50 1.56
C ILE A 112 -8.42 8.37 2.59
N LEU A 113 -7.35 7.62 2.27
CA LEU A 113 -6.29 7.30 3.24
C LEU A 113 -5.35 8.47 3.49
N ILE A 114 -4.69 8.97 2.44
CA ILE A 114 -3.61 9.97 2.55
C ILE A 114 -4.04 11.19 3.36
N PRO A 115 -5.24 11.78 3.16
CA PRO A 115 -5.66 12.95 3.93
C PRO A 115 -5.84 12.68 5.44
N ARG A 116 -5.85 11.42 5.86
CA ARG A 116 -6.15 10.99 7.25
C ARG A 116 -5.04 10.17 7.91
N LEU A 117 -3.90 9.95 7.22
CA LEU A 117 -2.80 9.12 7.75
C LEU A 117 -2.23 9.63 9.07
N ALA A 118 -2.22 10.95 9.29
CA ALA A 118 -1.75 11.53 10.55
C ALA A 118 -2.53 10.97 11.75
N SER A 119 -3.86 10.85 11.64
CA SER A 119 -4.70 10.30 12.71
C SER A 119 -4.41 8.82 13.00
N PHE A 120 -4.01 8.05 11.98
CA PHE A 120 -3.57 6.66 12.19
C PHE A 120 -2.22 6.60 12.92
N ALA A 121 -1.25 7.41 12.51
CA ALA A 121 0.05 7.47 13.15
C ALA A 121 -0.04 7.90 14.63
N GLU A 122 -0.95 8.82 14.96
CA GLU A 122 -1.23 9.21 16.34
C GLU A 122 -1.92 8.11 17.15
N ALA A 123 -2.90 7.40 16.55
CA ALA A 123 -3.65 6.35 17.22
C ALA A 123 -2.86 5.03 17.38
N CYS A 124 -1.90 4.77 16.50
CA CYS A 124 -1.17 3.51 16.42
C CYS A 124 0.32 3.74 16.13
N PRO A 125 1.07 4.47 16.99
CA PRO A 125 2.48 4.82 16.73
C PRO A 125 3.42 3.61 16.66
N GLU A 126 2.99 2.45 17.17
CA GLU A 126 3.73 1.21 17.13
C GLU A 126 3.55 0.44 15.81
N ILE A 127 2.64 0.89 14.90
CA ILE A 127 2.38 0.23 13.62
C ILE A 127 3.08 0.99 12.50
N GLU A 128 4.03 0.34 11.82
CA GLU A 128 4.61 0.81 10.56
C GLU A 128 3.70 0.37 9.41
N LEU A 129 2.96 1.32 8.82
CA LEU A 129 2.05 1.05 7.72
C LEU A 129 2.78 1.17 6.38
N GLU A 130 2.82 0.07 5.61
CA GLU A 130 3.28 0.05 4.23
C GLU A 130 2.08 0.01 3.29
N ILE A 131 2.00 0.96 2.34
CA ILE A 131 0.87 1.05 1.41
C ILE A 131 1.33 0.64 0.01
N LEU A 132 0.74 -0.43 -0.51
CA LEU A 132 0.93 -0.94 -1.86
C LEU A 132 -0.28 -0.57 -2.71
N LEU A 133 -0.04 -0.03 -3.90
CA LEU A 133 -1.12 0.24 -4.84
C LEU A 133 -1.42 -1.00 -5.67
N SER A 134 -2.72 -1.27 -5.91
CA SER A 134 -3.20 -2.32 -6.79
C SER A 134 -3.97 -1.71 -7.96
N SER A 135 -3.82 -2.33 -9.13
CA SER A 135 -4.61 -2.00 -10.33
C SER A 135 -5.73 -3.03 -10.52
N PRO A 136 -6.88 -2.66 -11.11
CA PRO A 136 -7.91 -3.62 -11.48
C PRO A 136 -7.45 -4.73 -12.43
N SER A 137 -6.32 -4.53 -13.11
CA SER A 137 -5.71 -5.48 -14.04
C SER A 137 -4.59 -6.33 -13.43
N ASP A 138 -4.24 -6.11 -12.15
CA ASP A 138 -3.21 -6.89 -11.49
C ASP A 138 -3.69 -8.34 -11.31
N GLY A 139 -2.88 -9.30 -11.82
CA GLY A 139 -3.15 -10.73 -11.69
C GLY A 139 -3.03 -11.23 -10.25
N GLN A 140 -3.37 -12.52 -10.05
CA GLN A 140 -3.38 -13.19 -8.74
C GLN A 140 -1.98 -13.44 -8.12
N ASP A 141 -0.89 -13.11 -8.82
CA ASP A 141 0.49 -13.43 -8.41
C ASP A 141 1.16 -12.36 -7.53
N LEU A 142 0.40 -11.39 -7.01
CA LEU A 142 0.96 -10.38 -6.11
C LEU A 142 1.18 -10.95 -4.70
N PRO A 143 2.26 -10.54 -4.00
CA PRO A 143 2.48 -10.94 -2.60
C PRO A 143 1.27 -10.61 -1.75
N LEU A 144 0.87 -11.51 -0.85
CA LEU A 144 -0.25 -11.30 0.06
C LEU A 144 0.05 -10.10 0.97
N ALA A 145 -0.87 -9.13 1.00
CA ALA A 145 -0.87 -8.06 2.00
C ALA A 145 -1.61 -8.53 3.25
N ASP A 146 -1.31 -7.92 4.42
CA ASP A 146 -2.02 -8.26 5.67
C ASP A 146 -3.49 -7.83 5.58
N VAL A 147 -3.72 -6.67 4.96
CA VAL A 147 -5.04 -6.06 4.74
C VAL A 147 -5.14 -5.59 3.29
N GLU A 148 -6.31 -5.72 2.71
CA GLU A 148 -6.57 -5.31 1.34
C GLU A 148 -7.89 -4.53 1.23
N VAL A 149 -7.85 -3.40 0.52
CA VAL A 149 -9.04 -2.74 -0.01
C VAL A 149 -9.17 -3.15 -1.47
N CYS A 150 -10.21 -3.88 -1.81
CA CYS A 150 -10.44 -4.41 -3.16
C CYS A 150 -11.82 -4.02 -3.70
N GLY A 151 -11.98 -4.11 -5.02
CA GLY A 151 -13.26 -3.94 -5.70
C GLY A 151 -13.99 -5.26 -5.91
N ASP A 152 -15.24 -5.19 -6.40
CA ASP A 152 -16.10 -6.35 -6.69
C ASP A 152 -15.55 -7.29 -7.78
N SER A 153 -14.55 -6.84 -8.56
CA SER A 153 -14.03 -7.57 -9.74
C SER A 153 -13.38 -8.91 -9.44
N HIS A 154 -13.19 -9.25 -8.17
CA HIS A 154 -12.55 -10.51 -7.76
C HIS A 154 -13.52 -11.61 -7.29
N GLY A 155 -14.80 -11.50 -7.65
CA GLY A 155 -15.76 -12.63 -7.61
C GLY A 155 -16.16 -13.15 -6.22
N VAL A 156 -15.69 -12.55 -5.13
CA VAL A 156 -16.04 -12.94 -3.77
C VAL A 156 -16.33 -11.68 -2.95
N ALA A 157 -17.59 -11.43 -2.68
CA ALA A 157 -18.05 -10.43 -1.71
C ALA A 157 -17.77 -10.88 -0.26
N ALA A 158 -16.51 -11.18 0.06
CA ALA A 158 -16.09 -11.58 1.39
C ALA A 158 -15.29 -10.44 2.03
N GLY A 159 -15.98 -9.50 2.68
CA GLY A 159 -15.37 -8.38 3.38
C GLY A 159 -16.40 -7.35 3.82
N GLU A 160 -16.01 -6.48 4.74
CA GLU A 160 -16.82 -5.34 5.14
C GLU A 160 -16.88 -4.33 3.99
N ARG A 161 -18.09 -3.88 3.62
CA ARG A 161 -18.27 -2.86 2.57
C ARG A 161 -17.87 -1.50 3.10
N LEU A 162 -17.07 -0.79 2.30
CA LEU A 162 -16.60 0.57 2.57
C LEU A 162 -17.30 1.57 1.64
N LEU A 163 -17.38 2.84 2.04
CA LEU A 163 -17.92 3.96 1.24
C LEU A 163 -19.34 3.67 0.71
N GLU A 164 -20.28 3.39 1.62
CA GLU A 164 -21.69 3.22 1.28
C GLU A 164 -22.33 4.58 0.91
N GLU A 165 -22.27 4.91 -0.38
CA GLU A 165 -22.78 6.15 -0.92
C GLU A 165 -23.31 5.96 -2.36
N ARG A 166 -23.83 7.02 -2.96
CA ARG A 166 -24.36 7.04 -4.31
C ARG A 166 -23.42 7.78 -5.26
N VAL A 167 -23.59 7.54 -6.57
CA VAL A 167 -22.86 8.25 -7.63
C VAL A 167 -23.73 9.29 -8.29
N LEU A 168 -23.11 10.42 -8.64
CA LEU A 168 -23.74 11.56 -9.28
C LEU A 168 -22.85 12.12 -10.40
N PRO A 169 -23.44 12.76 -11.43
CA PRO A 169 -22.69 13.50 -12.43
C PRO A 169 -22.04 14.75 -11.83
N MET A 170 -20.76 14.91 -12.09
CA MET A 170 -19.95 16.06 -11.66
C MET A 170 -19.11 16.58 -12.82
N ALA A 171 -18.94 17.89 -12.90
CA ALA A 171 -18.11 18.54 -13.92
C ALA A 171 -17.47 19.81 -13.39
N ALA A 172 -16.44 20.28 -14.08
CA ALA A 172 -15.87 21.61 -13.82
C ALA A 172 -16.89 22.70 -14.14
N PRO A 173 -17.01 23.78 -13.34
CA PRO A 173 -17.92 24.89 -13.62
C PRO A 173 -17.73 25.50 -15.00
N GLY A 174 -16.48 25.55 -15.49
CA GLY A 174 -16.15 26.09 -16.81
C GLY A 174 -16.81 25.37 -17.99
N LEU A 175 -17.04 24.03 -17.84
CA LEU A 175 -17.72 23.23 -18.86
C LEU A 175 -19.21 23.58 -19.00
N LEU A 176 -19.79 24.22 -17.99
CA LEU A 176 -21.21 24.52 -17.90
C LEU A 176 -21.54 25.96 -18.29
N LEU A 177 -20.52 26.75 -18.66
CA LEU A 177 -20.71 28.13 -19.08
C LEU A 177 -21.54 28.20 -20.38
N GLY A 178 -22.54 29.09 -20.35
CA GLY A 178 -23.44 29.26 -21.48
C GLY A 178 -24.59 28.25 -21.59
N LEU A 179 -24.63 27.24 -20.73
CA LEU A 179 -25.77 26.33 -20.72
C LEU A 179 -26.99 26.94 -20.01
N PRO A 180 -28.21 26.77 -20.60
CA PRO A 180 -29.44 27.32 -20.02
C PRO A 180 -29.77 26.67 -18.67
N ARG A 181 -30.31 27.46 -17.74
CA ARG A 181 -30.81 26.95 -16.46
C ARG A 181 -32.36 26.92 -16.46
N PRO A 182 -32.99 26.01 -15.69
CA PRO A 182 -32.35 24.98 -14.84
C PRO A 182 -31.71 23.87 -15.65
N TRP A 183 -30.62 23.29 -15.10
CA TRP A 183 -29.98 22.15 -15.73
C TRP A 183 -30.84 20.90 -15.61
N THR A 184 -31.02 20.20 -16.72
CA THR A 184 -31.78 18.94 -16.79
C THR A 184 -30.87 17.80 -17.25
N PRO A 185 -31.15 16.55 -16.89
CA PRO A 185 -30.37 15.39 -17.33
C PRO A 185 -30.18 15.31 -18.88
N ALA A 186 -31.16 15.77 -19.65
CA ALA A 186 -31.10 15.74 -21.11
C ALA A 186 -29.96 16.61 -21.69
N MET A 187 -29.48 17.61 -20.97
CA MET A 187 -28.38 18.45 -21.43
C MET A 187 -27.05 17.67 -21.57
N LEU A 188 -26.92 16.53 -20.91
CA LEU A 188 -25.73 15.66 -21.03
C LEU A 188 -25.52 15.17 -22.48
N ALA A 189 -26.54 15.17 -23.33
CA ALA A 189 -26.42 14.82 -24.77
C ALA A 189 -25.43 15.74 -25.52
N GLY A 190 -25.25 16.99 -25.06
CA GLY A 190 -24.35 17.97 -25.66
C GLY A 190 -23.00 18.07 -24.98
N LEU A 191 -22.72 17.25 -23.99
CA LEU A 191 -21.46 17.30 -23.21
C LEU A 191 -20.61 16.03 -23.39
N PRO A 192 -19.28 16.15 -23.35
CA PRO A 192 -18.41 14.98 -23.30
C PRO A 192 -18.65 14.20 -22.01
N LEU A 193 -18.94 12.91 -22.11
CA LEU A 193 -19.11 12.02 -20.95
C LEU A 193 -17.83 11.19 -20.77
N LEU A 194 -17.22 11.31 -19.61
CA LEU A 194 -16.03 10.54 -19.26
C LEU A 194 -16.41 9.08 -18.97
N ARG A 195 -15.64 8.15 -19.50
CA ARG A 195 -15.97 6.73 -19.51
C ARG A 195 -15.10 5.96 -18.54
N SER A 196 -15.72 5.25 -17.62
CA SER A 196 -15.04 4.28 -16.77
C SER A 196 -15.84 2.98 -16.70
N PRO A 197 -15.21 1.80 -16.87
CA PRO A 197 -15.88 0.52 -16.67
C PRO A 197 -16.22 0.26 -15.19
N LEU A 198 -15.58 1.00 -14.26
CA LEU A 198 -15.85 0.90 -12.83
C LEU A 198 -17.15 1.62 -12.43
N GLU A 199 -17.53 2.69 -13.16
CA GLU A 199 -18.80 3.42 -12.96
C GLU A 199 -19.41 3.75 -14.34
N PRO A 200 -20.09 2.77 -14.99
CA PRO A 200 -20.77 2.99 -16.26
C PRO A 200 -21.98 3.94 -16.10
N TRP A 201 -22.32 4.65 -17.18
CA TRP A 201 -23.38 5.63 -17.21
C TRP A 201 -24.78 5.04 -17.24
N GLN A 202 -24.95 3.87 -17.81
CA GLN A 202 -26.27 3.27 -18.06
C GLN A 202 -27.16 3.15 -16.80
N PRO A 203 -26.62 2.75 -15.59
CA PRO A 203 -27.43 2.73 -14.38
C PRO A 203 -27.94 4.12 -13.98
N TRP A 204 -27.14 5.17 -14.17
CA TRP A 204 -27.57 6.53 -13.88
C TRP A 204 -28.58 7.04 -14.91
N PHE A 205 -28.39 6.77 -16.20
CA PHE A 205 -29.36 7.13 -17.25
C PHE A 205 -30.74 6.57 -16.96
N ARG A 206 -30.86 5.32 -16.50
CA ARG A 206 -32.12 4.73 -16.09
C ARG A 206 -32.82 5.49 -14.97
N VAL A 207 -32.04 5.91 -13.94
CA VAL A 207 -32.57 6.73 -12.83
C VAL A 207 -33.03 8.09 -13.33
N ALA A 208 -32.34 8.66 -14.31
CA ALA A 208 -32.67 9.93 -14.93
C ALA A 208 -33.81 9.85 -15.97
N GLY A 209 -34.38 8.66 -16.23
CA GLY A 209 -35.42 8.44 -17.23
C GLY A 209 -34.92 8.58 -18.68
N LEU A 210 -33.59 8.38 -18.89
CA LEU A 210 -32.96 8.47 -20.20
C LEU A 210 -32.70 7.06 -20.76
N ASP A 211 -33.24 6.79 -21.94
CA ASP A 211 -33.01 5.53 -22.67
C ASP A 211 -31.82 5.69 -23.63
N TRP A 212 -30.65 5.99 -23.05
CA TRP A 212 -29.41 6.17 -23.78
C TRP A 212 -28.47 4.98 -23.65
N PRO A 213 -27.75 4.63 -24.74
CA PRO A 213 -26.71 3.61 -24.66
C PRO A 213 -25.52 4.11 -23.83
N GLU A 214 -24.68 3.16 -23.38
CA GLU A 214 -23.41 3.52 -22.75
C GLU A 214 -22.55 4.34 -23.73
N PRO A 215 -21.94 5.47 -23.29
CA PRO A 215 -21.09 6.27 -24.15
C PRO A 215 -19.93 5.43 -24.73
N CYS A 216 -19.73 5.53 -26.04
CA CYS A 216 -18.67 4.78 -26.75
C CYS A 216 -17.53 5.65 -27.26
N ALA A 217 -17.68 6.97 -27.30
CA ALA A 217 -16.64 7.91 -27.75
C ALA A 217 -15.69 8.33 -26.61
N GLY A 218 -14.49 8.74 -26.97
CA GLY A 218 -13.48 9.25 -26.04
C GLY A 218 -12.67 8.17 -25.30
N PRO A 219 -11.69 8.58 -24.49
CA PRO A 219 -10.83 7.66 -23.75
C PRO A 219 -11.62 6.87 -22.69
N ARG A 220 -11.20 5.63 -22.44
CA ARG A 220 -11.73 4.78 -21.38
C ARG A 220 -10.74 4.78 -20.20
N LEU A 221 -11.14 5.32 -19.07
CA LEU A 221 -10.32 5.50 -17.89
C LEU A 221 -10.57 4.35 -16.90
N LEU A 222 -9.54 3.61 -16.54
CA LEU A 222 -9.62 2.44 -15.67
C LEU A 222 -9.43 2.77 -14.19
N ASP A 223 -9.21 4.04 -13.85
CA ASP A 223 -9.07 4.54 -12.48
C ASP A 223 -10.05 5.69 -12.25
N LEU A 224 -10.80 5.66 -11.15
CA LEU A 224 -11.79 6.67 -10.83
C LEU A 224 -11.16 8.03 -10.51
N GLY A 225 -9.94 8.06 -9.99
CA GLY A 225 -9.19 9.29 -9.75
C GLY A 225 -8.82 9.99 -11.04
N MET A 226 -8.38 9.25 -12.06
CA MET A 226 -8.13 9.81 -13.39
C MET A 226 -9.42 10.41 -14.00
N THR A 227 -10.56 9.76 -13.76
CA THR A 227 -11.86 10.25 -14.24
C THR A 227 -12.22 11.57 -13.55
N LEU A 228 -12.00 11.67 -12.23
CA LEU A 228 -12.22 12.90 -11.46
C LEU A 228 -11.25 14.02 -11.87
N GLU A 229 -9.98 13.72 -12.06
CA GLU A 229 -8.98 14.68 -12.53
C GLU A 229 -9.32 15.22 -13.92
N ALA A 230 -9.74 14.35 -14.85
CA ALA A 230 -10.17 14.76 -16.17
C ALA A 230 -11.41 15.69 -16.11
N ALA A 231 -12.39 15.36 -15.25
CA ALA A 231 -13.57 16.21 -15.04
C ALA A 231 -13.19 17.57 -14.44
N ALA A 232 -12.32 17.60 -13.43
CA ALA A 232 -11.85 18.83 -12.78
C ALA A 232 -11.05 19.74 -13.73
N ASN A 233 -10.45 19.15 -14.77
CA ASN A 233 -9.76 19.89 -15.85
C ASN A 233 -10.68 20.21 -17.04
N GLY A 234 -12.00 20.07 -16.89
CA GLY A 234 -12.98 20.47 -17.91
C GLY A 234 -13.06 19.54 -19.12
N GLN A 235 -12.50 18.33 -19.06
CA GLN A 235 -12.48 17.38 -20.16
C GLN A 235 -13.83 16.67 -20.40
N GLY A 236 -14.76 16.79 -19.45
CA GLY A 236 -16.09 16.16 -19.54
C GLY A 236 -16.78 16.04 -18.20
N VAL A 237 -17.91 15.36 -18.22
CA VAL A 237 -18.71 15.02 -17.05
C VAL A 237 -18.31 13.63 -16.55
N ALA A 238 -18.06 13.49 -15.25
CA ALA A 238 -17.77 12.22 -14.60
C ALA A 238 -18.97 11.74 -13.77
N LEU A 239 -19.21 10.42 -13.71
CA LEU A 239 -19.97 9.81 -12.63
C LEU A 239 -19.03 9.57 -11.46
N ALA A 240 -19.34 10.12 -10.29
CA ALA A 240 -18.44 10.08 -9.16
C ALA A 240 -19.14 10.02 -7.81
N ARG A 241 -18.42 9.57 -6.80
CA ARG A 241 -18.83 9.55 -5.40
C ARG A 241 -18.38 10.84 -4.74
N PRO A 242 -19.24 11.50 -3.96
CA PRO A 242 -18.88 12.73 -3.27
C PRO A 242 -17.67 12.60 -2.35
N SER A 243 -17.53 11.47 -1.65
CA SER A 243 -16.37 11.24 -0.77
C SER A 243 -15.04 11.22 -1.53
N LEU A 244 -15.01 10.61 -2.72
CA LEU A 244 -13.83 10.56 -3.57
C LEU A 244 -13.55 11.90 -4.29
N ALA A 245 -14.59 12.68 -4.55
CA ALA A 245 -14.51 13.99 -5.21
C ALA A 245 -14.34 15.16 -4.24
N ARG A 246 -14.35 14.91 -2.91
CA ARG A 246 -14.48 15.91 -1.85
C ARG A 246 -13.51 17.09 -1.99
N ALA A 247 -12.23 16.84 -2.27
CA ALA A 247 -11.24 17.90 -2.40
C ALA A 247 -11.59 18.87 -3.55
N TRP A 248 -11.94 18.37 -4.71
CA TRP A 248 -12.32 19.20 -5.87
C TRP A 248 -13.65 19.91 -5.68
N LEU A 249 -14.61 19.30 -4.95
CA LEU A 249 -15.88 19.94 -4.59
C LEU A 249 -15.64 21.09 -3.61
N ALA A 250 -14.82 20.90 -2.58
CA ALA A 250 -14.47 21.93 -1.61
C ALA A 250 -13.72 23.12 -2.23
N GLU A 251 -12.86 22.85 -3.22
CA GLU A 251 -12.14 23.87 -3.99
C GLU A 251 -12.99 24.54 -5.08
N GLY A 252 -14.22 24.09 -5.29
CA GLY A 252 -15.09 24.58 -6.37
C GLY A 252 -14.61 24.20 -7.78
N ARG A 253 -13.69 23.24 -7.91
CA ARG A 253 -13.19 22.74 -9.19
C ARG A 253 -14.13 21.73 -9.84
N LEU A 254 -14.96 21.09 -9.03
CA LEU A 254 -16.10 20.27 -9.46
C LEU A 254 -17.39 20.77 -8.82
N VAL A 255 -18.49 20.60 -9.52
CA VAL A 255 -19.84 20.81 -9.01
C VAL A 255 -20.71 19.60 -9.34
N VAL A 256 -21.67 19.30 -8.46
CA VAL A 256 -22.70 18.30 -8.71
C VAL A 256 -23.75 18.91 -9.64
N LEU A 257 -24.10 18.19 -10.72
CA LEU A 257 -25.00 18.72 -11.74
C LEU A 257 -26.48 18.55 -11.40
N PHE A 258 -26.83 17.41 -10.79
CA PHE A 258 -28.21 17.03 -10.53
C PHE A 258 -28.34 16.37 -9.16
N PRO A 259 -29.51 16.46 -8.50
CA PRO A 259 -29.78 15.73 -7.26
C PRO A 259 -29.98 14.22 -7.47
N LEU A 260 -30.21 13.78 -8.71
CA LEU A 260 -30.41 12.38 -9.07
C LEU A 260 -29.18 11.51 -8.81
N ARG A 261 -29.37 10.39 -8.12
CA ARG A 261 -28.32 9.52 -7.59
C ARG A 261 -28.57 8.07 -7.98
N SER A 262 -27.59 7.41 -8.56
CA SER A 262 -27.67 5.96 -8.80
C SER A 262 -26.85 5.16 -7.79
N ALA A 263 -27.12 3.87 -7.68
CA ALA A 263 -26.24 2.96 -6.96
C ALA A 263 -24.90 2.87 -7.69
N PRO A 264 -23.76 2.80 -6.97
CA PRO A 264 -22.48 2.52 -7.60
C PRO A 264 -22.48 1.09 -8.14
N THR A 265 -21.75 0.86 -9.23
CA THR A 265 -21.55 -0.47 -9.80
C THR A 265 -20.26 -1.12 -9.29
N HIS A 266 -19.35 -0.32 -8.78
CA HIS A 266 -18.11 -0.79 -8.17
C HIS A 266 -18.15 -0.50 -6.66
N HIS A 267 -17.88 -1.50 -5.83
CA HIS A 267 -17.84 -1.34 -4.36
C HIS A 267 -16.45 -1.59 -3.84
N TYR A 268 -16.09 -0.89 -2.77
CA TYR A 268 -14.86 -1.15 -2.03
C TYR A 268 -15.17 -2.07 -0.85
N HIS A 269 -14.34 -3.10 -0.71
CA HIS A 269 -14.43 -4.09 0.37
C HIS A 269 -13.10 -4.16 1.13
N LEU A 270 -13.19 -4.28 2.44
CA LEU A 270 -12.05 -4.53 3.30
C LEU A 270 -11.89 -6.03 3.52
N ARG A 271 -10.70 -6.57 3.23
CA ARG A 271 -10.29 -7.95 3.52
C ARG A 271 -9.10 -7.94 4.46
N SER A 272 -9.13 -8.77 5.47
CA SER A 272 -7.96 -9.11 6.30
C SER A 272 -7.53 -10.53 5.99
N HIS A 273 -6.28 -10.71 5.56
CA HIS A 273 -5.71 -12.04 5.28
C HIS A 273 -5.08 -12.66 6.54
N GLN A 274 -4.72 -11.82 7.52
CA GLN A 274 -4.21 -12.25 8.82
C GLN A 274 -4.98 -11.54 9.94
N ALA A 275 -5.54 -12.32 10.85
CA ALA A 275 -6.22 -11.80 12.05
C ALA A 275 -5.18 -11.44 13.12
N SER A 276 -4.47 -10.33 12.97
CA SER A 276 -3.55 -9.78 13.97
C SER A 276 -4.21 -8.63 14.74
N PRO A 277 -3.76 -8.29 15.96
CA PRO A 277 -4.23 -7.08 16.65
C PRO A 277 -4.00 -5.79 15.83
N ALA A 278 -2.91 -5.72 15.07
CA ALA A 278 -2.62 -4.60 14.19
C ALA A 278 -3.63 -4.50 13.04
N SER A 279 -3.93 -5.63 12.37
CA SER A 279 -4.93 -5.67 11.28
C SER A 279 -6.32 -5.26 11.79
N GLN A 280 -6.72 -5.72 12.98
CA GLN A 280 -8.02 -5.37 13.58
C GLN A 280 -8.11 -3.88 13.92
N ARG A 281 -7.06 -3.30 14.53
CA ARG A 281 -7.01 -1.86 14.84
C ARG A 281 -7.05 -1.02 13.56
N PHE A 282 -6.27 -1.40 12.56
CA PHE A 282 -6.27 -0.74 11.26
C PHE A 282 -7.65 -0.82 10.59
N ALA A 283 -8.28 -1.99 10.57
CA ALA A 283 -9.61 -2.19 10.00
C ALA A 283 -10.66 -1.31 10.67
N ALA A 284 -10.66 -1.23 12.00
CA ALA A 284 -11.57 -0.38 12.75
C ALA A 284 -11.37 1.11 12.44
N TRP A 285 -10.11 1.56 12.39
CA TRP A 285 -9.76 2.92 11.99
C TRP A 285 -10.20 3.22 10.56
N LEU A 286 -9.92 2.31 9.61
CA LEU A 286 -10.28 2.47 8.20
C LEU A 286 -11.80 2.58 8.01
N ALA A 287 -12.57 1.73 8.68
CA ALA A 287 -14.03 1.80 8.64
C ALA A 287 -14.55 3.15 9.21
N ALA A 288 -13.91 3.68 10.26
CA ALA A 288 -14.27 4.97 10.84
C ALA A 288 -14.03 6.12 9.87
N ILE A 289 -12.84 6.19 9.26
CA ILE A 289 -12.53 7.26 8.29
C ILE A 289 -13.35 7.17 7.00
N CYS A 290 -13.77 5.97 6.59
CA CYS A 290 -14.68 5.81 5.46
C CYS A 290 -16.08 6.39 5.78
N ARG A 291 -16.62 6.13 6.96
CA ARG A 291 -17.89 6.72 7.40
C ARG A 291 -17.80 8.24 7.47
N GLU A 292 -16.72 8.76 8.01
CA GLU A 292 -16.45 10.20 8.05
C GLU A 292 -16.36 10.81 6.64
N ALA A 293 -15.62 10.16 5.72
CA ALA A 293 -15.50 10.63 4.35
C ALA A 293 -16.85 10.69 3.63
N VAL A 294 -17.72 9.69 3.83
CA VAL A 294 -19.08 9.67 3.29
C VAL A 294 -19.91 10.80 3.91
N ALA A 295 -19.81 11.04 5.22
CA ALA A 295 -20.54 12.14 5.88
C ALA A 295 -20.10 13.50 5.32
N GLN A 296 -18.80 13.74 5.21
CA GLN A 296 -18.25 14.96 4.62
C GLN A 296 -18.64 15.13 3.14
N GLY A 297 -18.69 14.04 2.37
CA GLY A 297 -19.13 14.08 0.97
C GLY A 297 -20.59 14.50 0.83
N ARG A 298 -21.44 14.18 1.80
CA ARG A 298 -22.88 14.55 1.78
C ARG A 298 -23.12 16.05 1.90
N GLU A 299 -22.21 16.80 2.46
CA GLU A 299 -22.30 18.26 2.61
C GLU A 299 -22.38 18.99 1.25
N PHE A 300 -21.84 18.36 0.20
CA PHE A 300 -21.84 18.91 -1.17
C PHE A 300 -23.05 18.46 -2.01
N LEU A 301 -23.93 17.65 -1.44
CA LEU A 301 -25.11 17.19 -2.17
C LEU A 301 -26.19 18.28 -2.21
N PRO A 302 -26.78 18.53 -3.38
CA PRO A 302 -27.98 19.36 -3.42
C PRO A 302 -29.09 18.74 -2.57
N ALA A 303 -29.92 19.59 -1.95
CA ALA A 303 -31.10 19.14 -1.24
C ALA A 303 -31.91 18.20 -2.15
N ALA A 304 -32.35 17.05 -1.62
CA ALA A 304 -33.26 16.21 -2.36
C ALA A 304 -34.57 17.01 -2.50
N ASP A 305 -35.02 17.20 -3.72
CA ASP A 305 -36.42 17.58 -3.93
C ASP A 305 -37.28 16.40 -3.44
N ASP A 306 -38.05 16.62 -2.36
CA ASP A 306 -39.03 15.68 -1.80
C ASP A 306 -40.14 15.35 -2.81
#